data_4a05b6e76822082964c9b3acb2457518
#
_entry.id   4a05b6e76822082964c9b3acb2457518
#
_cell.length_a   1.000
_cell.length_b   1.000
_cell.length_c   1.000
_cell.angle_alpha   90.00
_cell.angle_beta   90.00
_cell.angle_gamma   90.00
#
_symmetry.space_group_name_H-M   'P 1'
#
loop_
_entity.id
_entity.type
_entity.pdbx_description
1 polymer ?
#
loop_
_entity_poly.entity_id
_entity_poly.type
_entity_poly.pdbx_seq_one_letter_code
_entity_poly.pdbx_strand_id
1 'polypeptide(L)'
;MKAFQQNIQKLEAADTQVLGVSIDSPFANFNFAQQNGVTFPLLGDMSGKTIDDYGLLKDIEVRGVKMKTARRATFLIDKEGKVIEMSLDSEAVDPTKIVAACERKKLSQ
;
A
#
# COMPACT_ATOMS: atom_id res chain seq x y z
N MET A 1 4.90 1.85 -4.98
CA MET A 1 4.49 3.14 -4.42
C MET A 1 4.60 4.30 -5.40
N LYS A 2 5.62 4.33 -6.25
CA LYS A 2 5.73 5.37 -7.29
C LYS A 2 4.52 5.42 -8.22
N ALA A 3 4.00 4.25 -8.63
CA ALA A 3 2.84 4.18 -9.51
C ALA A 3 1.59 4.80 -8.86
N PHE A 4 1.41 4.64 -7.55
CA PHE A 4 0.34 5.27 -6.81
C PHE A 4 0.54 6.78 -6.71
N GLN A 5 1.77 7.25 -6.54
CA GLN A 5 2.06 8.68 -6.54
C GLN A 5 1.74 9.32 -7.89
N GLN A 6 2.03 8.63 -8.99
CA GLN A 6 1.70 9.11 -10.34
C GLN A 6 0.19 9.23 -10.56
N ASN A 7 -0.61 8.51 -9.78
CA ASN A 7 -2.07 8.53 -9.87
C ASN A 7 -2.73 9.24 -8.68
N ILE A 8 -1.96 9.95 -7.86
CA ILE A 8 -2.47 10.53 -6.62
C ILE A 8 -3.61 11.53 -6.86
N GLN A 9 -3.53 12.31 -7.93
CA GLN A 9 -4.59 13.28 -8.25
C GLN A 9 -5.91 12.59 -8.59
N LYS A 10 -5.86 11.47 -9.30
CA LYS A 10 -7.06 10.68 -9.62
C LYS A 10 -7.68 10.09 -8.37
N LEU A 11 -6.84 9.60 -7.45
CA LEU A 11 -7.30 9.01 -6.19
C LEU A 11 -7.92 10.07 -5.28
N GLU A 12 -7.29 11.24 -5.17
CA GLU A 12 -7.83 12.35 -4.40
C GLU A 12 -9.16 12.86 -5.00
N ALA A 13 -9.24 12.95 -6.33
CA ALA A 13 -10.48 13.32 -7.00
C ALA A 13 -11.61 12.31 -6.77
N ALA A 14 -11.27 11.06 -6.47
CA ALA A 14 -12.22 10.01 -6.11
C ALA A 14 -12.45 9.90 -4.59
N ASP A 15 -12.08 10.91 -3.83
CA ASP A 15 -12.19 10.99 -2.36
C ASP A 15 -11.49 9.80 -1.66
N THR A 16 -10.35 9.37 -2.18
CA THR A 16 -9.61 8.23 -1.67
C THR A 16 -8.31 8.70 -1.04
N GLN A 17 -8.08 8.30 0.22
CA GLN A 17 -6.82 8.54 0.93
C GLN A 17 -5.90 7.35 0.71
N VAL A 18 -4.66 7.63 0.28
CA VAL A 18 -3.63 6.60 0.10
C VAL A 18 -2.75 6.53 1.33
N LEU A 19 -2.53 5.33 1.83
CA LEU A 19 -1.59 5.05 2.92
C LEU A 19 -0.66 3.93 2.47
N GLY A 20 0.65 4.14 2.58
CA GLY A 20 1.63 3.08 2.35
C GLY A 20 2.05 2.48 3.68
N VAL A 21 2.20 1.16 3.73
CA VAL A 21 2.65 0.43 4.92
C VAL A 21 3.80 -0.49 4.54
N SER A 22 4.88 -0.46 5.31
CA SER A 22 6.00 -1.37 5.12
C SER A 22 6.52 -1.85 6.46
N ILE A 23 7.38 -2.87 6.45
CA ILE A 23 8.04 -3.37 7.66
C ILE A 23 9.23 -2.48 8.07
N ASP A 24 9.57 -1.50 7.24
CA ASP A 24 10.71 -0.62 7.46
C ASP A 24 10.48 0.38 8.59
N SER A 25 11.56 0.99 9.06
CA SER A 25 11.48 2.04 10.08
C SER A 25 10.85 3.32 9.52
N PRO A 26 10.30 4.19 10.39
CA PRO A 26 9.81 5.50 9.95
C PRO A 26 10.90 6.35 9.27
N PHE A 27 12.16 6.21 9.70
CA PHE A 27 13.28 6.93 9.09
C PHE A 27 13.55 6.47 7.67
N ALA A 28 13.54 5.16 7.43
CA ALA A 28 13.72 4.61 6.09
C ALA A 28 12.56 5.03 5.17
N ASN A 29 11.34 5.01 5.65
CA ASN A 29 10.17 5.44 4.91
C ASN A 29 10.22 6.94 4.57
N PHE A 30 10.68 7.76 5.49
CA PHE A 30 10.85 9.20 5.27
C PHE A 30 11.86 9.45 4.14
N ASN A 31 13.03 8.80 4.20
CA ASN A 31 14.04 8.91 3.16
C ASN A 31 13.53 8.43 1.80
N PHE A 32 12.82 7.31 1.78
CA PHE A 32 12.23 6.78 0.56
C PHE A 32 11.24 7.78 -0.06
N ALA A 33 10.38 8.35 0.76
CA ALA A 33 9.38 9.32 0.31
C ALA A 33 10.04 10.56 -0.30
N GLN A 34 11.09 11.09 0.36
CA GLN A 34 11.80 12.25 -0.16
C GLN A 34 12.50 11.96 -1.48
N GLN A 35 13.21 10.82 -1.58
CA GLN A 35 13.95 10.45 -2.79
C GLN A 35 13.05 10.13 -3.97
N ASN A 36 11.84 9.68 -3.73
CA ASN A 36 10.92 9.23 -4.77
C ASN A 36 9.71 10.15 -4.97
N GLY A 37 9.66 11.28 -4.28
CA GLY A 37 8.59 12.27 -4.44
C GLY A 37 7.22 11.79 -3.99
N VAL A 38 7.17 10.87 -3.02
CA VAL A 38 5.92 10.33 -2.49
C VAL A 38 5.33 11.31 -1.48
N THR A 39 4.07 11.73 -1.69
CA THR A 39 3.40 12.73 -0.86
C THR A 39 2.36 12.15 0.10
N PHE A 40 1.90 10.90 -0.12
CA PHE A 40 1.00 10.26 0.83
C PHE A 40 1.77 9.64 2.01
N PRO A 41 1.12 9.43 3.17
CA PRO A 41 1.81 8.89 4.35
C PRO A 41 2.35 7.48 4.11
N LEU A 42 3.57 7.24 4.60
CA LEU A 42 4.19 5.92 4.64
C LEU A 42 4.36 5.52 6.11
N LEU A 43 3.69 4.45 6.50
CA LEU A 43 3.67 3.96 7.87
C LEU A 43 4.64 2.80 8.04
N GLY A 44 5.41 2.81 9.12
CA GLY A 44 6.33 1.73 9.44
C GLY A 44 5.70 0.74 10.41
N ASP A 45 5.56 -0.50 9.97
CA ASP A 45 5.08 -1.60 10.82
C ASP A 45 6.26 -2.51 11.19
N MET A 46 7.19 -1.98 12.00
CA MET A 46 8.45 -2.65 12.32
C MET A 46 8.26 -4.00 13.00
N SER A 47 7.21 -4.16 13.81
CA SER A 47 6.92 -5.44 14.46
C SER A 47 6.30 -6.47 13.50
N GLY A 48 5.79 -6.01 12.36
CA GLY A 48 5.08 -6.86 11.40
C GLY A 48 3.67 -7.25 11.82
N LYS A 49 3.15 -6.69 12.91
CA LYS A 49 1.85 -7.08 13.45
C LYS A 49 0.70 -6.80 12.49
N THR A 50 0.63 -5.59 11.94
CA THR A 50 -0.43 -5.22 10.99
C THR A 50 -0.31 -6.03 9.71
N ILE A 51 0.91 -6.19 9.22
CA ILE A 51 1.20 -6.99 8.02
C ILE A 51 0.77 -8.43 8.23
N ASP A 52 1.05 -9.00 9.39
CA ASP A 52 0.65 -10.37 9.75
C ASP A 52 -0.88 -10.48 9.89
N ASP A 53 -1.52 -9.50 10.52
CA ASP A 53 -2.98 -9.48 10.67
C ASP A 53 -3.70 -9.50 9.31
N TYR A 54 -3.08 -8.93 8.28
CA TYR A 54 -3.61 -8.98 6.91
C TYR A 54 -3.16 -10.22 6.13
N GLY A 55 -2.42 -11.15 6.78
CA GLY A 55 -1.96 -12.39 6.16
C GLY A 55 -0.85 -12.19 5.13
N LEU A 56 -0.09 -11.10 5.24
CA LEU A 56 0.91 -10.70 4.25
C LEU A 56 2.35 -10.91 4.68
N LEU A 57 2.57 -11.31 5.94
CA LEU A 57 3.93 -11.52 6.44
C LEU A 57 4.50 -12.81 5.87
N LYS A 58 5.71 -12.72 5.31
CA LYS A 58 6.41 -13.89 4.78
C LYS A 58 7.85 -13.91 5.25
N ASP A 59 8.39 -15.13 5.36
CA ASP A 59 9.79 -15.36 5.70
C ASP A 59 10.62 -15.40 4.44
N ILE A 60 11.78 -14.74 4.49
CA ILE A 60 12.79 -14.80 3.42
C ILE A 60 14.13 -15.13 4.02
N GLU A 61 15.03 -15.67 3.21
CA GLU A 61 16.40 -15.93 3.59
C GLU A 61 17.34 -15.24 2.61
N VAL A 62 18.22 -14.38 3.15
CA VAL A 62 19.21 -13.65 2.37
C VAL A 62 20.57 -13.95 2.95
N ARG A 63 21.42 -14.61 2.16
CA ARG A 63 22.79 -14.99 2.58
C ARG A 63 22.81 -15.76 3.91
N GLY A 64 21.88 -16.70 4.08
CA GLY A 64 21.78 -17.50 5.29
C GLY A 64 21.11 -16.82 6.48
N VAL A 65 20.73 -15.55 6.35
CA VAL A 65 20.02 -14.81 7.40
C VAL A 65 18.53 -14.87 7.16
N LYS A 66 17.77 -15.35 8.14
CA LYS A 66 16.32 -15.40 8.08
C LYS A 66 15.73 -14.05 8.44
N MET A 67 14.84 -13.55 7.59
CA MET A 67 14.21 -12.24 7.76
C MET A 67 12.73 -12.35 7.44
N LYS A 68 11.97 -11.35 7.90
CA LYS A 68 10.55 -11.24 7.58
C LYS A 68 10.32 -10.04 6.68
N THR A 69 9.40 -10.19 5.74
CA THR A 69 9.01 -9.11 4.84
C THR A 69 7.52 -9.22 4.53
N ALA A 70 6.98 -8.18 3.89
CA ALA A 70 5.59 -8.17 3.48
C ALA A 70 5.44 -8.58 2.02
N ARG A 71 4.41 -9.37 1.72
CA ARG A 71 3.96 -9.55 0.34
C ARG A 71 3.41 -8.22 -0.17
N ARG A 72 3.57 -7.98 -1.46
CA ARG A 72 2.98 -6.79 -2.09
C ARG A 72 1.47 -6.97 -2.16
N ALA A 73 0.76 -6.00 -1.63
CA ALA A 73 -0.71 -6.01 -1.62
C ALA A 73 -1.25 -4.60 -1.61
N THR A 74 -2.39 -4.42 -2.23
CA THR A 74 -3.16 -3.18 -2.19
C THR A 74 -4.59 -3.51 -1.84
N PHE A 75 -5.14 -2.80 -0.87
CA PHE A 75 -6.52 -2.97 -0.43
C PHE A 75 -7.26 -1.65 -0.61
N LEU A 76 -8.45 -1.70 -1.18
CA LEU A 76 -9.38 -0.58 -1.17
C LEU A 76 -10.41 -0.85 -0.07
N ILE A 77 -10.47 0.07 0.89
CA ILE A 77 -11.34 -0.05 2.06
C ILE A 77 -12.39 1.04 1.99
N ASP A 78 -13.66 0.69 2.17
CA ASP A 78 -14.74 1.66 2.15
C ASP A 78 -14.84 2.43 3.48
N LYS A 79 -15.76 3.38 3.54
CA LYS A 79 -15.96 4.23 4.72
C LYS A 79 -16.45 3.44 5.94
N GLU A 80 -16.98 2.23 5.74
CA GLU A 80 -17.45 1.35 6.79
C GLU A 80 -16.37 0.39 7.29
N GLY A 81 -15.16 0.47 6.73
CA GLY A 81 -14.04 -0.38 7.12
C GLY A 81 -14.00 -1.73 6.41
N LYS A 82 -14.77 -1.91 5.35
CA LYS A 82 -14.80 -3.17 4.60
C LYS A 82 -13.87 -3.12 3.40
N VAL A 83 -13.15 -4.22 3.16
CA VAL A 83 -12.31 -4.36 1.96
C VAL A 83 -13.23 -4.66 0.78
N ILE A 84 -13.22 -3.79 -0.22
CA ILE A 84 -14.07 -3.91 -1.40
C ILE A 84 -13.30 -4.25 -2.67
N GLU A 85 -11.99 -4.12 -2.65
CA GLU A 85 -11.11 -4.50 -3.76
C GLU A 85 -9.75 -4.87 -3.20
N MET A 86 -9.06 -5.83 -3.85
CA MET A 86 -7.75 -6.29 -3.41
C MET A 86 -6.91 -6.69 -4.61
N SER A 87 -5.62 -6.36 -4.55
CA SER A 87 -4.61 -6.79 -5.52
C SER A 87 -3.41 -7.33 -4.76
N LEU A 88 -2.85 -8.44 -5.23
CA LEU A 88 -1.71 -9.10 -4.60
C LEU A 88 -0.55 -9.23 -5.57
N ASP A 89 0.67 -9.22 -5.03
CA ASP A 89 1.93 -9.48 -5.73
C ASP A 89 2.11 -8.55 -6.95
N SER A 90 2.24 -9.07 -8.16
CA SER A 90 2.48 -8.25 -9.35
C SER A 90 1.30 -7.31 -9.66
N GLU A 91 0.08 -7.70 -9.37
CA GLU A 91 -1.10 -6.85 -9.56
C GLU A 91 -1.09 -5.64 -8.61
N ALA A 92 -0.48 -5.78 -7.43
CA ALA A 92 -0.40 -4.70 -6.46
C ALA A 92 0.55 -3.57 -6.90
N VAL A 93 1.44 -3.83 -7.88
CA VAL A 93 2.35 -2.82 -8.42
C VAL A 93 1.63 -1.88 -9.38
N ASP A 94 0.62 -2.40 -10.09
CA ASP A 94 -0.17 -1.62 -11.07
C ASP A 94 -1.44 -1.10 -10.40
N PRO A 95 -1.59 0.23 -10.26
CA PRO A 95 -2.75 0.81 -9.57
C PRO A 95 -4.02 0.89 -10.43
N THR A 96 -3.97 0.49 -11.70
CA THR A 96 -5.08 0.70 -12.65
C THR A 96 -6.41 0.14 -12.14
N LYS A 97 -6.39 -1.09 -11.63
CA LYS A 97 -7.59 -1.76 -11.11
C LYS A 97 -8.18 -1.01 -9.91
N ILE A 98 -7.33 -0.58 -8.99
CA ILE A 98 -7.74 0.14 -7.78
C ILE A 98 -8.26 1.53 -8.13
N VAL A 99 -7.58 2.25 -9.02
CA VAL A 99 -8.02 3.57 -9.47
C VAL A 99 -9.40 3.48 -10.13
N ALA A 100 -9.60 2.49 -11.00
CA ALA A 100 -10.89 2.28 -11.64
C ALA A 100 -11.99 1.96 -10.63
N ALA A 101 -11.69 1.14 -9.60
CA ALA A 101 -12.64 0.82 -8.54
C ALA A 101 -13.01 2.06 -7.72
N CYS A 102 -12.05 2.93 -7.40
CA CYS A 102 -12.29 4.18 -6.70
C CYS A 102 -13.21 5.10 -7.50
N GLU A 103 -12.96 5.25 -8.80
CA GLU A 103 -13.76 6.09 -9.68
C GLU A 103 -15.20 5.57 -9.79
N ARG A 104 -15.38 4.25 -9.93
CA ARG A 104 -16.71 3.63 -9.98
C ARG A 104 -17.48 3.87 -8.68
N LYS A 105 -16.81 3.72 -7.55
CA LYS A 105 -17.45 3.93 -6.24
C LYS A 105 -17.92 5.37 -6.07
N LYS A 106 -17.11 6.33 -6.49
CA LYS A 106 -17.51 7.75 -6.42
C LYS A 106 -18.74 8.04 -7.27
N LEU A 107 -18.80 7.47 -8.48
CA LEU A 107 -19.94 7.67 -9.38
C LEU A 107 -21.23 7.05 -8.85
N SER A 108 -21.14 6.01 -8.00
CA SER A 108 -22.30 5.32 -7.44
C SER A 108 -22.79 5.91 -6.10
N GLN A 109 -22.11 6.92 -5.60
CA GLN A 109 -22.50 7.60 -4.34
C GLN A 109 -23.52 8.71 -4.57
#